data_3f8f99e366580cffc85a25e59e4b5ab0
#
_entry.id   3f8f99e366580cffc85a25e59e4b5ab0
#
_cell.length_a   1.000
_cell.length_b   1.000
_cell.length_c   1.000
_cell.angle_alpha   90.00
_cell.angle_beta   90.00
_cell.angle_gamma   90.00
#
_symmetry.space_group_name_H-M   'P 1'
#
loop_
_entity.id
_entity.type
_entity.pdbx_description
1 polymer ?
#
loop_
_entity_poly.entity_id
_entity_poly.type
_entity_poly.pdbx_seq_one_letter_code
_entity_poly.pdbx_strand_id
1 'polypeptide(L)'
;MDTFSFLYQPFNWLDNQLFLNKKLEVLSSENLRLSLENQVLKVHETENVRYREFLNFKRRDDLNFIGADVISKGVSSNMSSLIINRGLKDGVVKNLSVLSSRGVVGKITSVSESSSEVQLISDVNFRLSVKIAPDEVEGILRWIGEDICEIVELKKISDIEIGDIVLTSNLSIFFPPNLPVGEVISIFEQSDSSNRVVKMKLFSDLTTINQLFVLLDEVEK
;
A
#
# COMPACT_ATOMS: atom_id res chain seq x y z
N MET A 1 -44.03 40.86 -27.55
CA MET A 1 -43.88 39.40 -27.63
C MET A 1 -42.66 39.06 -26.84
N ASP A 2 -42.81 38.52 -25.63
CA ASP A 2 -41.86 37.69 -24.91
C ASP A 2 -42.23 37.66 -23.43
N THR A 3 -43.41 37.05 -23.16
CA THR A 3 -43.93 36.86 -21.79
C THR A 3 -43.81 35.41 -21.26
N PHE A 4 -43.05 34.55 -21.95
CA PHE A 4 -42.92 33.13 -21.58
C PHE A 4 -41.61 32.73 -20.93
N SER A 5 -40.62 33.59 -20.82
CA SER A 5 -39.31 33.24 -20.26
C SER A 5 -39.24 33.29 -18.71
N PHE A 6 -40.26 33.89 -18.05
CA PHE A 6 -40.23 34.08 -16.60
C PHE A 6 -40.74 32.89 -15.78
N LEU A 7 -41.33 31.88 -16.41
CA LEU A 7 -41.93 30.73 -15.71
C LEU A 7 -41.04 29.52 -15.56
N TYR A 8 -39.85 29.46 -16.17
CA TYR A 8 -38.95 28.30 -16.09
C TYR A 8 -37.84 28.41 -15.06
N GLN A 9 -37.58 29.57 -14.46
CA GLN A 9 -36.52 29.75 -13.47
C GLN A 9 -36.78 29.15 -12.05
N PRO A 10 -38.00 29.10 -11.51
CA PRO A 10 -38.21 28.55 -10.17
C PRO A 10 -38.10 27.02 -10.09
N PHE A 11 -38.28 26.28 -11.18
CA PHE A 11 -38.20 24.82 -11.18
C PHE A 11 -36.77 24.29 -11.02
N ASN A 12 -35.80 24.91 -11.67
CA ASN A 12 -34.37 24.51 -11.54
C ASN A 12 -33.80 24.76 -10.16
N TRP A 13 -34.31 25.72 -9.41
CA TRP A 13 -33.86 26.04 -8.06
C TRP A 13 -34.37 25.00 -7.04
N LEU A 14 -35.60 24.54 -7.17
CA LEU A 14 -36.19 23.50 -6.33
C LEU A 14 -35.53 22.13 -6.54
N ASP A 15 -35.25 21.77 -7.79
CA ASP A 15 -34.55 20.52 -8.13
C ASP A 15 -33.11 20.52 -7.61
N ASN A 16 -32.40 21.66 -7.68
CA ASN A 16 -31.07 21.80 -7.10
C ASN A 16 -31.07 21.72 -5.56
N GLN A 17 -32.08 22.27 -4.91
CA GLN A 17 -32.19 22.18 -3.43
C GLN A 17 -32.50 20.73 -2.98
N LEU A 18 -33.40 20.03 -3.67
CA LEU A 18 -33.70 18.64 -3.40
C LEU A 18 -32.49 17.72 -3.64
N PHE A 19 -31.73 17.98 -4.71
CA PHE A 19 -30.49 17.26 -5.02
C PHE A 19 -29.40 17.50 -3.94
N LEU A 20 -29.23 18.76 -3.52
CA LEU A 20 -28.27 19.12 -2.47
C LEU A 20 -28.64 18.51 -1.12
N ASN A 21 -29.92 18.55 -0.74
CA ASN A 21 -30.37 17.95 0.51
C ASN A 21 -30.15 16.41 0.50
N LYS A 22 -30.47 15.75 -0.60
CA LYS A 22 -30.25 14.31 -0.74
C LYS A 22 -28.74 13.95 -0.68
N LYS A 23 -27.89 14.78 -1.28
CA LYS A 23 -26.43 14.62 -1.22
C LYS A 23 -25.89 14.85 0.19
N LEU A 24 -26.43 15.83 0.92
CA LEU A 24 -26.10 16.07 2.33
C LEU A 24 -26.52 14.88 3.23
N GLU A 25 -27.70 14.32 3.02
CA GLU A 25 -28.14 13.12 3.74
C GLU A 25 -27.21 11.92 3.50
N VAL A 26 -26.87 11.65 2.25
CA VAL A 26 -25.94 10.56 1.89
C VAL A 26 -24.57 10.79 2.53
N LEU A 27 -23.99 11.98 2.39
CA LEU A 27 -22.71 12.31 2.98
C LEU A 27 -22.72 12.26 4.52
N SER A 28 -23.82 12.70 5.15
CA SER A 28 -23.99 12.64 6.60
C SER A 28 -24.08 11.19 7.09
N SER A 29 -24.83 10.34 6.39
CA SER A 29 -24.93 8.93 6.73
C SER A 29 -23.61 8.19 6.55
N GLU A 30 -22.87 8.50 5.49
CA GLU A 30 -21.54 7.92 5.25
C GLU A 30 -20.50 8.40 6.26
N ASN A 31 -20.56 9.68 6.66
CA ASN A 31 -19.70 10.22 7.72
C ASN A 31 -19.99 9.56 9.07
N LEU A 32 -21.26 9.34 9.39
CA LEU A 32 -21.65 8.60 10.59
C LEU A 32 -21.14 7.16 10.55
N ARG A 33 -21.30 6.46 9.42
CA ARG A 33 -20.81 5.10 9.24
C ARG A 33 -19.31 5.01 9.44
N LEU A 34 -18.55 5.88 8.76
CA LEU A 34 -17.09 5.94 8.90
C LEU A 34 -16.65 6.29 10.32
N SER A 35 -17.38 7.16 11.00
CA SER A 35 -17.13 7.50 12.41
C SER A 35 -17.31 6.30 13.33
N LEU A 36 -18.38 5.51 13.12
CA LEU A 36 -18.63 4.28 13.88
C LEU A 36 -17.58 3.20 13.60
N GLU A 37 -17.21 3.00 12.33
CA GLU A 37 -16.12 2.08 11.95
C GLU A 37 -14.79 2.49 12.60
N ASN A 38 -14.46 3.79 12.59
CA ASN A 38 -13.28 4.30 13.29
C ASN A 38 -13.31 4.06 14.79
N GLN A 39 -14.48 4.18 15.43
CA GLN A 39 -14.62 3.89 16.87
C GLN A 39 -14.38 2.41 17.16
N VAL A 40 -14.94 1.50 16.34
CA VAL A 40 -14.74 0.06 16.47
C VAL A 40 -13.27 -0.31 16.27
N LEU A 41 -12.62 0.24 15.24
CA LEU A 41 -11.19 0.03 15.00
C LEU A 41 -10.33 0.51 16.18
N LYS A 42 -10.65 1.67 16.78
CA LYS A 42 -9.94 2.16 17.97
C LYS A 42 -10.10 1.25 19.19
N VAL A 43 -11.28 0.64 19.37
CA VAL A 43 -11.49 -0.35 20.43
C VAL A 43 -10.60 -1.58 20.21
N HIS A 44 -10.60 -2.13 18.99
CA HIS A 44 -9.75 -3.28 18.64
C HIS A 44 -8.26 -2.95 18.74
N GLU A 45 -7.86 -1.73 18.35
CA GLU A 45 -6.49 -1.26 18.54
C GLU A 45 -6.11 -1.25 20.03
N THR A 46 -6.97 -0.70 20.89
CA THR A 46 -6.74 -0.65 22.33
C THR A 46 -6.64 -2.05 22.94
N GLU A 47 -7.51 -2.98 22.53
CA GLU A 47 -7.44 -4.38 22.94
C GLU A 47 -6.15 -5.05 22.47
N ASN A 48 -5.75 -4.82 21.21
CA ASN A 48 -4.51 -5.38 20.65
C ASN A 48 -3.27 -4.85 21.39
N VAL A 49 -3.24 -3.54 21.73
CA VAL A 49 -2.19 -2.94 22.58
C VAL A 49 -2.14 -3.66 23.92
N ARG A 50 -3.28 -3.85 24.57
CA ARG A 50 -3.37 -4.53 25.85
C ARG A 50 -2.87 -5.98 25.81
N TYR A 51 -3.23 -6.73 24.74
CA TYR A 51 -2.72 -8.10 24.54
C TYR A 51 -1.22 -8.13 24.30
N ARG A 52 -0.67 -7.17 23.55
CA ARG A 52 0.79 -7.07 23.33
C ARG A 52 1.56 -6.71 24.61
N GLU A 53 1.03 -5.80 25.43
CA GLU A 53 1.60 -5.47 26.73
C GLU A 53 1.62 -6.70 27.66
N PHE A 54 0.54 -7.49 27.68
CA PHE A 54 0.47 -8.75 28.41
C PHE A 54 1.54 -9.76 27.98
N LEU A 55 1.88 -9.76 26.66
CA LEU A 55 2.87 -10.65 26.05
C LEU A 55 4.29 -10.05 26.04
N ASN A 56 4.52 -8.88 26.64
CA ASN A 56 5.79 -8.12 26.57
C ASN A 56 6.29 -7.85 25.13
N PHE A 57 5.39 -7.74 24.15
CA PHE A 57 5.75 -7.35 22.81
C PHE A 57 5.94 -5.83 22.69
N LYS A 58 7.15 -5.42 22.33
CA LYS A 58 7.51 -4.01 22.09
C LYS A 58 6.70 -3.44 20.90
N ARG A 59 6.03 -2.30 21.10
CA ARG A 59 5.26 -1.58 20.07
C ARG A 59 6.24 -0.95 19.07
N ARG A 60 5.98 -1.14 17.76
CA ARG A 60 6.68 -0.46 16.66
C ARG A 60 5.79 0.63 16.04
N ASP A 61 5.11 1.42 16.86
CA ASP A 61 4.10 2.36 16.35
C ASP A 61 4.64 3.74 15.93
N ASP A 62 5.92 4.02 16.17
CA ASP A 62 6.56 5.29 15.80
C ASP A 62 7.47 5.11 14.58
N LEU A 63 6.89 4.67 13.45
CA LEU A 63 7.61 4.65 12.18
C LEU A 63 7.84 6.09 11.70
N ASN A 64 9.09 6.44 11.53
CA ASN A 64 9.50 7.79 11.14
C ASN A 64 9.58 7.89 9.61
N PHE A 65 8.74 8.71 9.00
CA PHE A 65 8.67 8.86 7.55
C PHE A 65 9.09 10.26 7.12
N ILE A 66 9.80 10.34 6.00
CA ILE A 66 10.02 11.61 5.30
C ILE A 66 9.35 11.56 3.93
N GLY A 67 8.60 12.63 3.61
CA GLY A 67 8.00 12.80 2.28
C GLY A 67 9.06 13.14 1.24
N ALA A 68 8.95 12.53 0.07
CA ALA A 68 9.85 12.74 -1.06
C ALA A 68 9.07 12.87 -2.37
N ASP A 69 9.53 13.74 -3.26
CA ASP A 69 8.98 13.87 -4.60
C ASP A 69 9.86 13.12 -5.61
N VAL A 70 9.21 12.53 -6.61
CA VAL A 70 9.91 11.87 -7.72
C VAL A 70 10.45 12.92 -8.68
N ILE A 71 11.78 12.96 -8.85
CA ILE A 71 12.46 13.90 -9.76
C ILE A 71 12.57 13.30 -11.16
N SER A 72 12.84 12.00 -11.25
CA SER A 72 13.06 11.30 -12.51
C SER A 72 12.63 9.84 -12.43
N LYS A 73 12.17 9.33 -13.55
CA LYS A 73 11.85 7.90 -13.72
C LYS A 73 12.91 7.30 -14.65
N GLY A 74 13.76 6.43 -14.10
CA GLY A 74 14.71 5.66 -14.88
C GLY A 74 14.02 4.41 -15.43
N VAL A 75 13.94 4.30 -16.76
CA VAL A 75 13.40 3.10 -17.41
C VAL A 75 14.51 2.50 -18.26
N SER A 76 15.10 1.43 -17.76
CA SER A 76 15.86 0.47 -18.57
C SER A 76 14.98 -0.76 -18.77
N SER A 77 15.12 -1.48 -19.87
CA SER A 77 14.26 -2.61 -20.23
C SER A 77 14.13 -3.70 -19.16
N ASN A 78 15.04 -3.76 -18.20
CA ASN A 78 15.08 -4.77 -17.15
C ASN A 78 15.18 -4.21 -15.71
N MET A 79 15.32 -2.90 -15.55
CA MET A 79 15.45 -2.24 -14.25
C MET A 79 14.48 -1.08 -14.18
N SER A 80 13.58 -1.12 -13.20
CA SER A 80 12.68 -0.03 -12.89
C SER A 80 13.19 0.69 -11.65
N SER A 81 13.61 1.95 -11.83
CA SER A 81 14.08 2.80 -10.74
C SER A 81 13.47 4.19 -10.80
N LEU A 82 13.43 4.88 -9.66
CA LEU A 82 13.05 6.27 -9.52
C LEU A 82 14.18 7.04 -8.85
N ILE A 83 14.28 8.33 -9.16
CA ILE A 83 15.11 9.27 -8.41
C ILE A 83 14.18 10.17 -7.61
N ILE A 84 14.45 10.31 -6.30
CA ILE A 84 13.70 11.15 -5.37
C ILE A 84 14.56 12.31 -4.87
N ASN A 85 13.90 13.41 -4.44
CA ASN A 85 14.53 14.65 -3.94
C ASN A 85 14.93 14.57 -2.46
N ARG A 86 15.32 13.40 -1.96
CA ARG A 86 15.83 13.19 -0.60
C ARG A 86 17.11 12.40 -0.63
N GLY A 87 18.09 12.80 0.18
CA GLY A 87 19.42 12.21 0.22
C GLY A 87 20.03 12.15 1.60
N LEU A 88 21.36 12.07 1.67
CA LEU A 88 22.10 12.00 2.94
C LEU A 88 21.79 13.17 3.88
N LYS A 89 21.55 14.38 3.35
CA LYS A 89 21.18 15.55 4.16
C LYS A 89 19.84 15.40 4.88
N ASP A 90 18.99 14.57 4.34
CA ASP A 90 17.64 14.30 4.87
C ASP A 90 17.60 13.05 5.75
N GLY A 91 18.77 12.42 6.03
CA GLY A 91 18.86 11.20 6.80
C GLY A 91 18.54 9.93 6.02
N VAL A 92 18.46 10.02 4.68
CA VAL A 92 18.25 8.84 3.84
C VAL A 92 19.53 8.03 3.73
N VAL A 93 19.40 6.73 3.96
CA VAL A 93 20.50 5.77 3.80
C VAL A 93 20.08 4.62 2.90
N LYS A 94 21.07 3.82 2.45
CA LYS A 94 20.82 2.66 1.60
C LYS A 94 19.95 1.62 2.32
N ASN A 95 19.11 0.93 1.57
CA ASN A 95 18.20 -0.14 1.99
C ASN A 95 16.97 0.32 2.80
N LEU A 96 16.75 1.60 2.98
CA LEU A 96 15.49 2.08 3.55
C LEU A 96 14.30 1.73 2.66
N SER A 97 13.18 1.42 3.29
CA SER A 97 11.91 1.12 2.63
C SER A 97 11.29 2.38 2.05
N VAL A 98 10.72 2.26 0.86
CA VAL A 98 9.98 3.34 0.18
C VAL A 98 8.53 2.91 -0.04
N LEU A 99 7.61 3.76 0.37
CA LEU A 99 6.16 3.53 0.38
C LEU A 99 5.43 4.61 -0.42
N SER A 100 4.28 4.27 -0.93
CA SER A 100 3.23 5.22 -1.33
C SER A 100 2.17 5.31 -0.23
N SER A 101 1.14 6.12 -0.44
CA SER A 101 -0.05 6.15 0.43
C SER A 101 -0.84 4.83 0.47
N ARG A 102 -0.58 3.92 -0.46
CA ARG A 102 -1.31 2.64 -0.59
C ARG A 102 -0.49 1.43 -0.17
N GLY A 103 0.85 1.52 -0.19
CA GLY A 103 1.68 0.38 0.18
C GLY A 103 3.12 0.49 -0.32
N VAL A 104 3.82 -0.61 -0.24
CA VAL A 104 5.24 -0.73 -0.62
C VAL A 104 5.44 -0.41 -2.10
N VAL A 105 6.49 0.37 -2.38
CA VAL A 105 6.92 0.77 -3.73
C VAL A 105 8.29 0.19 -4.08
N GLY A 106 9.21 0.18 -3.12
CA GLY A 106 10.57 -0.28 -3.35
C GLY A 106 11.51 0.01 -2.19
N LYS A 107 12.80 0.04 -2.46
CA LYS A 107 13.86 0.35 -1.49
C LYS A 107 14.95 1.25 -2.08
N ILE A 108 15.64 1.97 -1.23
CA ILE A 108 16.78 2.80 -1.60
C ILE A 108 17.97 1.92 -1.98
N THR A 109 18.53 2.13 -3.17
CA THR A 109 19.74 1.41 -3.66
C THR A 109 20.96 2.27 -3.67
N SER A 110 20.83 3.57 -3.96
CA SER A 110 21.94 4.52 -4.02
C SER A 110 21.50 5.84 -3.39
N VAL A 111 22.42 6.51 -2.72
CA VAL A 111 22.16 7.77 -2.02
C VAL A 111 23.24 8.77 -2.39
N SER A 112 22.81 9.95 -2.83
CA SER A 112 23.64 11.14 -3.05
C SER A 112 23.36 12.17 -1.96
N GLU A 113 24.00 13.32 -2.01
CA GLU A 113 23.87 14.36 -0.98
C GLU A 113 22.44 14.87 -0.81
N SER A 114 21.70 15.08 -1.93
CA SER A 114 20.33 15.65 -1.97
C SER A 114 19.32 14.81 -2.74
N SER A 115 19.68 13.62 -3.19
CA SER A 115 18.81 12.73 -3.97
C SER A 115 19.15 11.28 -3.70
N SER A 116 18.21 10.38 -3.98
CA SER A 116 18.42 8.94 -3.85
C SER A 116 17.74 8.19 -4.97
N GLU A 117 18.29 7.03 -5.30
CA GLU A 117 17.72 6.10 -6.25
C GLU A 117 16.93 5.03 -5.54
N VAL A 118 15.71 4.78 -6.02
CA VAL A 118 14.76 3.78 -5.51
C VAL A 118 14.66 2.66 -6.52
N GLN A 119 14.98 1.43 -6.14
CA GLN A 119 14.65 0.22 -6.89
C GLN A 119 13.18 -0.11 -6.63
N LEU A 120 12.39 -0.19 -7.69
CA LEU A 120 10.97 -0.49 -7.61
C LEU A 120 10.70 -1.99 -7.47
N ILE A 121 9.52 -2.33 -6.95
CA ILE A 121 9.00 -3.72 -6.96
C ILE A 121 8.93 -4.27 -8.39
N SER A 122 8.69 -3.42 -9.40
CA SER A 122 8.66 -3.78 -10.82
C SER A 122 10.04 -4.07 -11.44
N ASP A 123 11.09 -4.00 -10.68
CA ASP A 123 12.40 -4.47 -11.13
C ASP A 123 12.47 -6.00 -11.14
N VAL A 124 12.93 -6.62 -12.22
CA VAL A 124 13.01 -8.08 -12.38
C VAL A 124 13.89 -8.78 -11.33
N ASN A 125 14.84 -8.03 -10.74
CA ASN A 125 15.71 -8.55 -9.69
C ASN A 125 15.18 -8.27 -8.27
N PHE A 126 14.09 -7.52 -8.15
CA PHE A 126 13.52 -7.21 -6.84
C PHE A 126 12.91 -8.48 -6.22
N ARG A 127 13.20 -8.70 -4.95
CA ARG A 127 12.64 -9.79 -4.15
C ARG A 127 12.21 -9.24 -2.81
N LEU A 128 11.04 -9.65 -2.36
CA LEU A 128 10.47 -9.24 -1.08
C LEU A 128 9.88 -10.44 -0.38
N SER A 129 10.30 -10.66 0.86
CA SER A 129 9.65 -11.66 1.72
C SER A 129 8.30 -11.09 2.17
N VAL A 130 7.23 -11.81 1.84
CA VAL A 130 5.86 -11.44 2.12
C VAL A 130 5.14 -12.52 2.91
N LYS A 131 4.03 -12.14 3.53
CA LYS A 131 3.07 -13.06 4.14
C LYS A 131 1.67 -12.73 3.66
N ILE A 132 0.85 -13.76 3.50
CA ILE A 132 -0.56 -13.66 3.11
C ILE A 132 -1.39 -13.80 4.39
N ALA A 133 -2.19 -12.79 4.69
CA ALA A 133 -3.10 -12.79 5.84
C ALA A 133 -4.48 -13.35 5.42
N PRO A 134 -5.23 -14.02 6.34
CA PRO A 134 -4.99 -14.10 7.79
C PRO A 134 -4.01 -15.20 8.25
N ASP A 135 -3.76 -16.23 7.44
CA ASP A 135 -3.04 -17.44 7.82
C ASP A 135 -1.53 -17.28 7.94
N GLU A 136 -1.01 -16.08 7.66
CA GLU A 136 0.42 -15.74 7.70
C GLU A 136 1.31 -16.67 6.84
N VAL A 137 0.80 -17.08 5.67
CA VAL A 137 1.55 -17.94 4.74
C VAL A 137 2.69 -17.15 4.12
N GLU A 138 3.91 -17.52 4.44
CA GLU A 138 5.11 -16.87 3.97
C GLU A 138 5.52 -17.30 2.58
N GLY A 139 6.04 -16.35 1.79
CA GLY A 139 6.56 -16.59 0.46
C GLY A 139 7.47 -15.44 -0.01
N ILE A 140 7.97 -15.57 -1.23
CA ILE A 140 8.82 -14.57 -1.89
C ILE A 140 8.06 -13.98 -3.06
N LEU A 141 7.87 -12.67 -3.02
CA LEU A 141 7.28 -11.88 -4.10
C LEU A 141 8.30 -11.62 -5.19
N ARG A 142 7.89 -11.80 -6.44
CA ARG A 142 8.59 -11.35 -7.65
C ARG A 142 7.62 -10.73 -8.64
N TRP A 143 8.05 -9.67 -9.31
CA TRP A 143 7.25 -9.01 -10.33
C TRP A 143 7.21 -9.83 -11.63
N ILE A 144 6.05 -9.85 -12.32
CA ILE A 144 5.86 -10.59 -13.56
C ILE A 144 5.31 -9.71 -14.71
N GLY A 145 4.91 -8.47 -14.42
CA GLY A 145 4.44 -7.52 -15.44
C GLY A 145 3.36 -6.60 -14.90
N GLU A 146 3.25 -5.41 -15.46
CA GLU A 146 2.27 -4.38 -15.07
C GLU A 146 2.21 -4.14 -13.56
N ASP A 147 1.04 -4.27 -12.95
CA ASP A 147 0.81 -4.19 -11.51
C ASP A 147 0.69 -5.59 -10.84
N ILE A 148 1.13 -6.65 -11.55
CA ILE A 148 0.99 -8.03 -11.10
C ILE A 148 2.33 -8.58 -10.65
N CYS A 149 2.29 -9.20 -9.48
CA CYS A 149 3.39 -9.99 -8.92
C CYS A 149 2.94 -11.43 -8.69
N GLU A 150 3.91 -12.33 -8.60
CA GLU A 150 3.66 -13.69 -8.13
C GLU A 150 4.39 -13.94 -6.81
N ILE A 151 3.79 -14.77 -5.98
CA ILE A 151 4.37 -15.21 -4.73
C ILE A 151 4.73 -16.69 -4.92
N VAL A 152 6.01 -16.98 -4.71
CA VAL A 152 6.60 -18.31 -4.86
C VAL A 152 7.20 -18.78 -3.53
N GLU A 153 7.64 -20.02 -3.46
CA GLU A 153 8.26 -20.62 -2.27
C GLU A 153 7.36 -20.55 -1.03
N LEU A 154 6.05 -20.80 -1.23
CA LEU A 154 5.08 -20.80 -0.14
C LEU A 154 5.40 -21.93 0.83
N LYS A 155 5.71 -21.60 2.08
CA LYS A 155 6.16 -22.55 3.10
C LYS A 155 5.05 -23.45 3.66
N LYS A 156 3.80 -23.06 3.52
CA LYS A 156 2.64 -23.79 4.05
C LYS A 156 1.52 -23.79 3.02
N ILE A 157 0.91 -24.95 2.83
CA ILE A 157 -0.31 -25.08 2.04
C ILE A 157 -1.46 -24.79 3.00
N SER A 158 -1.87 -23.53 3.06
CA SER A 158 -3.02 -23.08 3.83
C SER A 158 -4.16 -22.70 2.88
N ASP A 159 -5.31 -22.44 3.42
CA ASP A 159 -6.50 -22.04 2.67
C ASP A 159 -6.37 -20.55 2.26
N ILE A 160 -5.50 -20.29 1.27
CA ILE A 160 -5.35 -18.96 0.67
C ILE A 160 -6.59 -18.71 -0.20
N GLU A 161 -7.21 -17.55 -0.04
CA GLU A 161 -8.38 -17.14 -0.81
C GLU A 161 -8.08 -15.92 -1.70
N ILE A 162 -8.88 -15.77 -2.77
CA ILE A 162 -8.83 -14.56 -3.59
C ILE A 162 -9.38 -13.41 -2.76
N GLY A 163 -8.64 -12.27 -2.73
CA GLY A 163 -8.93 -11.13 -1.88
C GLY A 163 -8.11 -11.07 -0.59
N ASP A 164 -7.35 -12.12 -0.28
CA ASP A 164 -6.44 -12.11 0.86
C ASP A 164 -5.38 -11.02 0.73
N ILE A 165 -5.06 -10.39 1.85
CA ILE A 165 -4.13 -9.26 1.90
C ILE A 165 -2.69 -9.77 2.00
N VAL A 166 -1.83 -9.23 1.15
CA VAL A 166 -0.39 -9.50 1.15
C VAL A 166 0.34 -8.38 1.88
N LEU A 167 1.10 -8.75 2.89
CA LEU A 167 1.88 -7.88 3.75
C LEU A 167 3.36 -8.25 3.69
N THR A 168 4.25 -7.32 4.09
CA THR A 168 5.66 -7.65 4.31
C THR A 168 5.80 -8.64 5.48
N SER A 169 6.68 -9.63 5.32
CA SER A 169 6.95 -10.65 6.34
C SER A 169 7.99 -10.19 7.36
N ASN A 170 7.95 -10.79 8.55
CA ASN A 170 9.00 -10.67 9.56
C ASN A 170 10.38 -11.17 9.07
N LEU A 171 10.42 -11.97 8.02
CA LEU A 171 11.65 -12.47 7.40
C LEU A 171 12.29 -11.45 6.43
N SER A 172 11.63 -10.33 6.18
CA SER A 172 12.19 -9.28 5.34
C SER A 172 13.36 -8.60 6.05
N ILE A 173 14.48 -8.45 5.31
CA ILE A 173 15.70 -7.84 5.85
C ILE A 173 15.61 -6.31 5.85
N PHE A 174 14.89 -5.73 4.86
CA PHE A 174 14.87 -4.30 4.59
C PHE A 174 13.53 -3.64 4.91
N PHE A 175 12.46 -4.42 5.00
CA PHE A 175 11.11 -3.89 5.19
C PHE A 175 10.61 -4.29 6.58
N PRO A 176 10.11 -3.34 7.37
CA PRO A 176 9.36 -3.68 8.57
C PRO A 176 8.19 -4.60 8.23
N PRO A 177 7.80 -5.50 9.13
CA PRO A 177 6.66 -6.37 8.91
C PRO A 177 5.34 -5.61 8.89
N ASN A 178 4.34 -6.22 8.27
CA ASN A 178 2.94 -5.75 8.19
C ASN A 178 2.75 -4.48 7.34
N LEU A 179 3.68 -4.11 6.47
CA LEU A 179 3.42 -3.07 5.47
C LEU A 179 2.55 -3.64 4.35
N PRO A 180 1.51 -2.92 3.91
CA PRO A 180 0.63 -3.38 2.83
C PRO A 180 1.39 -3.44 1.50
N VAL A 181 1.19 -4.54 0.75
CA VAL A 181 1.82 -4.76 -0.55
C VAL A 181 0.76 -4.88 -1.65
N GLY A 182 -0.27 -5.70 -1.44
CA GLY A 182 -1.32 -5.92 -2.42
C GLY A 182 -2.35 -6.96 -1.96
N GLU A 183 -3.10 -7.49 -2.91
CA GLU A 183 -4.14 -8.49 -2.68
C GLU A 183 -4.01 -9.68 -3.63
N VAL A 184 -4.40 -10.85 -3.20
CA VAL A 184 -4.42 -12.09 -3.99
C VAL A 184 -5.52 -12.01 -5.06
N ILE A 185 -5.15 -12.22 -6.33
CA ILE A 185 -6.10 -12.20 -7.45
C ILE A 185 -6.31 -13.57 -8.10
N SER A 186 -5.34 -14.48 -7.97
CA SER A 186 -5.51 -15.85 -8.47
C SER A 186 -4.51 -16.82 -7.83
N ILE A 187 -4.90 -18.09 -7.77
CA ILE A 187 -4.14 -19.18 -7.18
C ILE A 187 -4.01 -20.27 -8.22
N PHE A 188 -2.79 -20.73 -8.50
CA PHE A 188 -2.49 -21.80 -9.44
C PHE A 188 -1.81 -22.95 -8.73
N GLU A 189 -2.37 -24.14 -8.87
CA GLU A 189 -1.73 -25.37 -8.47
C GLU A 189 -0.96 -25.93 -9.66
N GLN A 190 0.34 -26.12 -9.51
CA GLN A 190 1.14 -26.72 -10.56
C GLN A 190 1.06 -28.23 -10.42
N SER A 191 0.49 -28.90 -11.43
CA SER A 191 0.10 -30.33 -11.40
C SER A 191 1.22 -31.31 -11.08
N ASP A 192 2.48 -30.91 -11.15
CA ASP A 192 3.67 -31.78 -11.03
C ASP A 192 4.59 -31.44 -9.84
N SER A 193 4.29 -30.39 -9.07
CA SER A 193 5.09 -29.99 -7.91
C SER A 193 4.18 -29.57 -6.77
N SER A 194 4.57 -29.90 -5.55
CA SER A 194 3.92 -29.38 -4.32
C SER A 194 3.98 -27.85 -4.18
N ASN A 195 4.31 -27.15 -5.24
CA ASN A 195 4.49 -25.70 -5.27
C ASN A 195 3.25 -25.03 -5.85
N ARG A 196 2.54 -24.28 -5.02
CA ARG A 196 1.51 -23.36 -5.46
C ARG A 196 2.17 -22.04 -5.86
N VAL A 197 1.63 -21.41 -6.89
CA VAL A 197 1.98 -20.05 -7.30
C VAL A 197 0.75 -19.18 -7.10
N VAL A 198 0.89 -18.15 -6.30
CA VAL A 198 -0.18 -17.17 -6.04
C VAL A 198 0.15 -15.91 -6.81
N LYS A 199 -0.80 -15.42 -7.61
CA LYS A 199 -0.69 -14.11 -8.23
C LYS A 199 -1.41 -13.06 -7.38
N MET A 200 -0.80 -11.92 -7.26
CA MET A 200 -1.32 -10.78 -6.52
C MET A 200 -1.24 -9.50 -7.34
N LYS A 201 -2.12 -8.57 -7.03
CA LYS A 201 -2.12 -7.21 -7.56
C LYS A 201 -1.56 -6.24 -6.53
N LEU A 202 -0.64 -5.38 -6.95
CA LEU A 202 -0.07 -4.34 -6.08
C LEU A 202 -1.12 -3.29 -5.73
N PHE A 203 -1.11 -2.79 -4.49
CA PHE A 203 -1.91 -1.63 -4.09
C PHE A 203 -1.35 -0.32 -4.66
N SER A 204 -0.04 -0.23 -4.81
CA SER A 204 0.63 0.95 -5.31
C SER A 204 0.63 0.97 -6.83
N ASP A 205 0.10 2.05 -7.43
CA ASP A 205 0.23 2.31 -8.86
C ASP A 205 1.60 2.92 -9.16
N LEU A 206 2.53 2.09 -9.64
CA LEU A 206 3.92 2.48 -9.91
C LEU A 206 4.07 3.42 -11.11
N THR A 207 3.04 3.55 -11.95
CA THR A 207 3.09 4.37 -13.18
C THR A 207 2.83 5.84 -12.90
N THR A 208 1.92 6.14 -11.97
CA THR A 208 1.43 7.49 -11.67
C THR A 208 2.05 8.11 -10.42
N ILE A 209 2.97 7.41 -9.75
CA ILE A 209 3.61 7.89 -8.52
C ILE A 209 4.39 9.17 -8.76
N ASN A 210 4.07 10.21 -7.97
CA ASN A 210 4.79 11.48 -7.92
C ASN A 210 5.30 11.81 -6.50
N GLN A 211 4.64 11.26 -5.46
CA GLN A 211 5.00 11.45 -4.07
C GLN A 211 5.18 10.10 -3.38
N LEU A 212 6.21 10.02 -2.54
CA LEU A 212 6.64 8.83 -1.83
C LEU A 212 6.96 9.17 -0.37
N PHE A 213 7.04 8.15 0.44
CA PHE A 213 7.49 8.23 1.83
C PHE A 213 8.68 7.29 2.00
N VAL A 214 9.79 7.82 2.49
CA VAL A 214 10.95 7.02 2.88
C VAL A 214 10.86 6.77 4.37
N LEU A 215 10.91 5.51 4.75
CA LEU A 215 10.95 5.11 6.16
C LEU A 215 12.39 5.24 6.65
N LEU A 216 12.62 6.14 7.63
CA LEU A 216 13.97 6.44 8.13
C LEU A 216 14.45 5.43 9.18
N ASP A 217 13.53 4.63 9.75
CA ASP A 217 13.90 3.64 10.73
C ASP A 217 14.50 2.42 10.06
N GLU A 218 15.70 2.03 10.52
CA GLU A 218 16.30 0.77 10.12
C GLU A 218 15.52 -0.41 10.74
N VAL A 219 15.41 -1.50 9.98
CA VAL A 219 14.83 -2.74 10.52
C VAL A 219 15.79 -3.30 11.57
N GLU A 220 15.41 -3.20 12.83
CA GLU A 220 16.14 -3.87 13.90
C GLU A 220 16.17 -5.39 13.64
N LYS A 221 17.37 -5.97 13.60
CA LYS A 221 17.60 -7.41 13.41
C LYS A 221 17.48 -8.20 14.68
#